data_fc892124a7462873b09cc0a3bd3f6cfc
#
_entry.id   fc892124a7462873b09cc0a3bd3f6cfc
#
_cell.length_a   1.000
_cell.length_b   1.000
_cell.length_c   1.000
_cell.angle_alpha   90.00
_cell.angle_beta   90.00
_cell.angle_gamma   90.00
#
_symmetry.space_group_name_H-M   'P 1'
#
loop_
_entity.id
_entity.type
_entity.pdbx_description
1 polymer ?
#
loop_
_entity_poly.entity_id
_entity_poly.type
_entity_poly.pdbx_seq_one_letter_code
_entity_poly.pdbx_strand_id
1 'polypeptide(L)'
;MKLLVVIDMQNDFIDGSLGSDAAKAIVPNVVKKIEEASKDTVIIFTKDTHFSDYDCTLEGKLLPVKHCLYNSDGWCINDAVRSAWIKDGIIEVNDAEFREDNTIIKTTFGSTQLMNFLAREGHNFKEIEFCGLCTDICVVSNVLMARAALPDMRITGDSSFCAGTTPEAHNAALTVMRSCQINVI
;
A
#
# COMPACT_ATOMS: atom_id res chain seq x y z
N MET A 1 13.17 -11.37 10.17
CA MET A 1 12.04 -11.30 9.21
C MET A 1 12.12 -10.01 8.43
N LYS A 2 11.54 -9.93 7.24
CA LYS A 2 11.28 -8.72 6.47
C LYS A 2 9.79 -8.40 6.49
N LEU A 3 9.43 -7.17 6.23
CA LEU A 3 8.04 -6.76 6.05
C LEU A 3 7.88 -6.15 4.65
N LEU A 4 6.92 -6.69 3.88
CA LEU A 4 6.46 -6.10 2.63
C LEU A 4 5.07 -5.51 2.85
N VAL A 5 4.94 -4.21 2.62
CA VAL A 5 3.68 -3.48 2.72
C VAL A 5 3.18 -3.19 1.31
N VAL A 6 2.08 -3.82 0.94
CA VAL A 6 1.44 -3.67 -0.37
C VAL A 6 0.29 -2.68 -0.23
N ILE A 7 0.50 -1.48 -0.76
CA ILE A 7 -0.42 -0.34 -0.60
C ILE A 7 -1.47 -0.37 -1.71
N ASP A 8 -2.73 -0.48 -1.28
CA ASP A 8 -3.95 -0.20 -2.07
C ASP A 8 -3.98 -0.81 -3.48
N MET A 9 -3.52 -2.05 -3.63
CA MET A 9 -3.61 -2.77 -4.90
C MET A 9 -5.04 -3.25 -5.18
N GLN A 10 -5.99 -2.29 -5.16
CA GLN A 10 -7.43 -2.49 -5.30
C GLN A 10 -7.89 -2.27 -6.75
N ASN A 11 -9.00 -2.92 -7.14
CA ASN A 11 -9.50 -2.86 -8.51
C ASN A 11 -9.79 -1.43 -8.98
N ASP A 12 -10.38 -0.57 -8.11
CA ASP A 12 -10.69 0.81 -8.51
C ASP A 12 -9.45 1.64 -8.87
N PHE A 13 -8.29 1.36 -8.27
CA PHE A 13 -7.04 2.04 -8.60
C PHE A 13 -6.28 1.39 -9.77
N ILE A 14 -6.61 0.16 -10.15
CA ILE A 14 -5.92 -0.57 -11.22
C ILE A 14 -6.64 -0.36 -12.56
N ASP A 15 -7.91 -0.75 -12.64
CA ASP A 15 -8.70 -0.73 -13.87
C ASP A 15 -10.15 -0.24 -13.68
N GLY A 16 -10.53 0.12 -12.44
CA GLY A 16 -11.82 0.69 -12.09
C GLY A 16 -11.88 2.21 -12.20
N SER A 17 -12.62 2.87 -11.30
CA SER A 17 -13.01 4.28 -11.40
C SER A 17 -11.82 5.27 -11.39
N LEU A 18 -10.71 4.93 -10.78
CA LEU A 18 -9.46 5.70 -10.74
C LEU A 18 -8.29 4.94 -11.41
N GLY A 19 -8.60 3.93 -12.21
CA GLY A 19 -7.61 3.09 -12.88
C GLY A 19 -6.76 3.83 -13.90
N SER A 20 -5.55 3.32 -14.14
CA SER A 20 -4.64 3.85 -15.15
C SER A 20 -3.82 2.74 -15.81
N ASP A 21 -3.30 3.02 -17.02
CA ASP A 21 -2.42 2.07 -17.70
C ASP A 21 -1.11 1.83 -16.91
N ALA A 22 -0.61 2.84 -16.23
CA ALA A 22 0.56 2.72 -15.35
C ALA A 22 0.26 1.79 -14.15
N ALA A 23 -0.92 1.91 -13.53
CA ALA A 23 -1.34 1.03 -12.45
C ALA A 23 -1.50 -0.43 -12.91
N LYS A 24 -2.11 -0.64 -14.09
CA LYS A 24 -2.21 -1.98 -14.70
C LYS A 24 -0.82 -2.59 -14.97
N ALA A 25 0.11 -1.78 -15.45
CA ALA A 25 1.44 -2.23 -15.83
C ALA A 25 2.27 -2.77 -14.63
N ILE A 26 2.04 -2.29 -13.42
CA ILE A 26 2.78 -2.77 -12.23
C ILE A 26 2.19 -4.05 -11.63
N VAL A 27 0.96 -4.45 -11.96
CA VAL A 27 0.33 -5.64 -11.36
C VAL A 27 1.19 -6.90 -11.53
N PRO A 28 1.69 -7.26 -12.73
CA PRO A 28 2.56 -8.43 -12.88
C PRO A 28 3.85 -8.34 -12.05
N ASN A 29 4.40 -7.14 -11.89
CA ASN A 29 5.59 -6.92 -11.09
C ASN A 29 5.30 -7.18 -9.60
N VAL A 30 4.20 -6.60 -9.06
CA VAL A 30 3.79 -6.80 -7.68
C VAL A 30 3.48 -8.28 -7.41
N VAL A 31 2.79 -8.97 -8.31
CA VAL A 31 2.54 -10.41 -8.26
C VAL A 31 3.87 -11.17 -8.13
N LYS A 32 4.81 -10.93 -9.03
CA LYS A 32 6.13 -11.54 -9.02
C LYS A 32 6.88 -11.28 -7.70
N LYS A 33 6.85 -10.04 -7.21
CA LYS A 33 7.48 -9.67 -5.93
C LYS A 33 6.92 -10.46 -4.76
N ILE A 34 5.61 -10.67 -4.72
CA ILE A 34 4.94 -11.47 -3.69
C ILE A 34 5.35 -12.95 -3.81
N GLU A 35 5.31 -13.51 -5.03
CA GLU A 35 5.68 -14.91 -5.30
C GLU A 35 7.17 -15.22 -5.00
N GLU A 36 8.05 -14.25 -5.20
CA GLU A 36 9.50 -14.36 -4.93
C GLU A 36 9.89 -13.97 -3.50
N ALA A 37 8.93 -13.53 -2.67
CA ALA A 37 9.20 -13.20 -1.28
C ALA A 37 9.73 -14.41 -0.51
N SER A 38 10.75 -14.16 0.31
CA SER A 38 11.31 -15.24 1.14
C SER A 38 10.30 -15.70 2.20
N LYS A 39 10.39 -16.96 2.61
CA LYS A 39 9.48 -17.56 3.61
C LYS A 39 9.49 -16.86 4.99
N ASP A 40 10.48 -16.01 5.25
CA ASP A 40 10.57 -15.19 6.45
C ASP A 40 10.07 -13.74 6.22
N THR A 41 9.38 -13.48 5.11
CA THR A 41 8.77 -12.19 4.79
C THR A 41 7.31 -12.18 5.21
N VAL A 42 6.96 -11.28 6.11
CA VAL A 42 5.56 -10.96 6.42
C VAL A 42 5.05 -10.01 5.33
N ILE A 43 3.90 -10.33 4.75
CA ILE A 43 3.25 -9.49 3.74
C ILE A 43 1.95 -8.96 4.34
N ILE A 44 1.78 -7.65 4.29
CA ILE A 44 0.56 -6.97 4.72
C ILE A 44 0.02 -6.08 3.61
N PHE A 45 -1.29 -5.89 3.62
CA PHE A 45 -2.00 -5.07 2.65
C PHE A 45 -2.66 -3.88 3.33
N THR A 46 -2.76 -2.77 2.61
CA THR A 46 -3.70 -1.73 2.96
C THR A 46 -4.85 -1.68 1.96
N LYS A 47 -6.01 -1.25 2.42
CA LYS A 47 -7.18 -0.99 1.58
C LYS A 47 -7.74 0.38 1.91
N ASP A 48 -7.72 1.26 0.92
CA ASP A 48 -8.50 2.47 0.98
C ASP A 48 -9.98 2.12 1.04
N THR A 49 -10.73 2.82 1.89
CA THR A 49 -12.10 2.40 2.19
C THR A 49 -12.99 3.60 2.42
N HIS A 50 -13.96 3.76 1.55
CA HIS A 50 -14.99 4.78 1.65
C HIS A 50 -16.37 4.16 1.88
N PHE A 51 -17.30 4.97 2.36
CA PHE A 51 -18.66 4.56 2.66
C PHE A 51 -19.67 5.37 1.83
N SER A 52 -20.95 5.07 2.01
CA SER A 52 -22.03 5.70 1.24
C SER A 52 -22.10 7.22 1.34
N ASP A 53 -21.52 7.79 2.38
CA ASP A 53 -21.41 9.22 2.64
C ASP A 53 -20.18 9.90 2.03
N TYR A 54 -19.45 9.22 1.13
CA TYR A 54 -18.24 9.73 0.47
C TYR A 54 -18.40 11.16 -0.04
N ASP A 55 -19.52 11.47 -0.71
CA ASP A 55 -19.79 12.81 -1.26
C ASP A 55 -19.87 13.92 -0.17
N CYS A 56 -20.08 13.54 1.09
CA CYS A 56 -20.11 14.45 2.23
C CYS A 56 -18.73 14.72 2.82
N THR A 57 -17.74 13.87 2.53
CA THR A 57 -16.38 13.99 3.03
C THR A 57 -15.62 15.13 2.37
N LEU A 58 -14.49 15.54 2.95
CA LEU A 58 -13.60 16.53 2.32
C LEU A 58 -13.02 15.97 1.02
N GLU A 59 -12.62 14.71 1.03
CA GLU A 59 -12.07 14.04 -0.14
C GLU A 59 -13.09 13.97 -1.27
N GLY A 60 -14.32 13.53 -1.00
CA GLY A 60 -15.38 13.47 -2.00
C GLY A 60 -15.76 14.81 -2.61
N LYS A 61 -15.56 15.91 -1.86
CA LYS A 61 -15.75 17.28 -2.39
C LYS A 61 -14.61 17.74 -3.31
N LEU A 62 -13.40 17.26 -3.07
CA LEU A 62 -12.21 17.63 -3.85
C LEU A 62 -11.99 16.65 -5.03
N LEU A 63 -12.36 15.40 -4.86
CA LEU A 63 -12.31 14.34 -5.87
C LEU A 63 -13.69 13.68 -5.98
N PRO A 64 -14.63 14.23 -6.76
CA PRO A 64 -16.01 13.72 -6.83
C PRO A 64 -16.14 12.45 -7.70
N VAL A 65 -15.23 11.50 -7.47
CA VAL A 65 -15.20 10.18 -8.12
C VAL A 65 -15.28 9.12 -7.03
N LYS A 66 -16.44 8.48 -6.90
CA LYS A 66 -16.62 7.38 -5.94
C LYS A 66 -15.69 6.23 -6.29
N HIS A 67 -14.92 5.80 -5.32
CA HIS A 67 -13.98 4.69 -5.44
C HIS A 67 -13.87 3.94 -4.12
N CYS A 68 -13.40 2.72 -4.17
CA CYS A 68 -13.14 1.87 -3.02
C CYS A 68 -14.27 1.88 -1.97
N LEU A 69 -15.53 1.90 -2.45
CA LEU A 69 -16.68 1.82 -1.55
C LEU A 69 -16.70 0.46 -0.87
N TYR A 70 -16.84 0.46 0.44
CA TYR A 70 -16.84 -0.75 1.26
C TYR A 70 -17.72 -1.87 0.69
N ASN A 71 -17.18 -3.07 0.56
CA ASN A 71 -17.81 -4.25 -0.04
C ASN A 71 -18.14 -4.16 -1.55
N SER A 72 -17.69 -3.15 -2.27
CA SER A 72 -17.79 -3.15 -3.73
C SER A 72 -16.68 -3.99 -4.37
N ASP A 73 -16.85 -4.36 -5.64
CA ASP A 73 -15.78 -4.99 -6.42
C ASP A 73 -14.54 -4.10 -6.52
N GLY A 74 -14.73 -2.80 -6.71
CA GLY A 74 -13.64 -1.81 -6.76
C GLY A 74 -12.81 -1.73 -5.48
N TRP A 75 -13.42 -2.03 -4.33
CA TRP A 75 -12.74 -2.10 -3.02
C TRP A 75 -11.90 -3.36 -2.85
N CYS A 76 -12.14 -4.42 -3.60
CA CYS A 76 -11.38 -5.66 -3.46
C CYS A 76 -9.93 -5.47 -3.92
N ILE A 77 -9.00 -6.16 -3.23
CA ILE A 77 -7.64 -6.32 -3.74
C ILE A 77 -7.71 -7.11 -5.03
N ASN A 78 -6.93 -6.71 -6.02
CA ASN A 78 -6.88 -7.38 -7.31
C ASN A 78 -6.61 -8.88 -7.16
N ASP A 79 -7.39 -9.70 -7.88
CA ASP A 79 -7.38 -11.14 -7.74
C ASP A 79 -6.00 -11.77 -8.02
N ALA A 80 -5.24 -11.24 -8.98
CA ALA A 80 -3.91 -11.76 -9.27
C ALA A 80 -2.95 -11.52 -8.10
N VAL A 81 -3.00 -10.33 -7.50
CA VAL A 81 -2.20 -9.95 -6.32
C VAL A 81 -2.58 -10.80 -5.11
N ARG A 82 -3.88 -10.97 -4.86
CA ARG A 82 -4.37 -11.82 -3.77
C ARG A 82 -3.97 -13.29 -3.96
N SER A 83 -4.13 -13.80 -5.17
CA SER A 83 -3.80 -15.20 -5.49
C SER A 83 -2.31 -15.50 -5.33
N ALA A 84 -1.44 -14.56 -5.67
CA ALA A 84 0.00 -14.70 -5.46
C ALA A 84 0.35 -14.88 -3.98
N TRP A 85 -0.28 -14.11 -3.11
CA TRP A 85 -0.05 -14.17 -1.66
C TRP A 85 -0.50 -15.50 -1.03
N ILE A 86 -1.64 -16.05 -1.47
CA ILE A 86 -2.21 -17.26 -0.88
C ILE A 86 -1.38 -18.52 -1.21
N LYS A 87 -0.64 -18.52 -2.33
CA LYS A 87 0.08 -19.71 -2.85
C LYS A 87 1.23 -20.22 -1.96
N ASP A 88 1.93 -19.35 -1.25
CA ASP A 88 3.23 -19.69 -0.63
C ASP A 88 3.20 -19.87 0.90
N GLY A 89 2.03 -19.90 1.50
CA GLY A 89 1.87 -20.02 2.95
C GLY A 89 1.97 -18.67 3.65
N ILE A 90 0.86 -18.29 4.26
CA ILE A 90 0.66 -16.99 4.90
C ILE A 90 1.34 -16.99 6.26
N ILE A 91 2.18 -15.99 6.54
CA ILE A 91 2.51 -15.62 7.91
C ILE A 91 1.40 -14.68 8.39
N GLU A 92 0.47 -15.21 9.16
CA GLU A 92 -0.64 -14.42 9.71
C GLU A 92 -0.14 -13.42 10.74
N VAL A 93 -0.65 -12.19 10.66
CA VAL A 93 -0.42 -11.14 11.66
C VAL A 93 -1.60 -11.13 12.62
N ASN A 94 -1.37 -11.57 13.85
CA ASN A 94 -2.37 -11.55 14.91
C ASN A 94 -2.26 -10.23 15.71
N ASP A 95 -2.85 -9.17 15.20
CA ASP A 95 -2.84 -7.86 15.83
C ASP A 95 -4.20 -7.16 15.61
N ALA A 96 -4.63 -6.35 16.58
CA ALA A 96 -5.95 -5.70 16.58
C ALA A 96 -6.18 -4.70 15.43
N GLU A 97 -5.12 -4.19 14.79
CA GLU A 97 -5.22 -3.28 13.65
C GLU A 97 -5.56 -4.01 12.34
N PHE A 98 -5.43 -5.32 12.30
CA PHE A 98 -5.65 -6.11 11.10
C PHE A 98 -7.07 -6.67 11.03
N ARG A 99 -7.56 -6.74 9.83
CA ARG A 99 -8.69 -7.57 9.43
C ARG A 99 -8.18 -8.91 8.91
N GLU A 100 -9.08 -9.72 8.41
CA GLU A 100 -8.72 -10.97 7.73
C GLU A 100 -7.66 -10.71 6.63
N ASP A 101 -6.89 -11.73 6.32
CA ASP A 101 -5.91 -11.70 5.24
C ASP A 101 -4.81 -10.62 5.39
N ASN A 102 -4.29 -10.39 6.60
CA ASN A 102 -3.24 -9.40 6.88
C ASN A 102 -3.55 -8.00 6.32
N THR A 103 -4.82 -7.59 6.34
CA THR A 103 -5.27 -6.35 5.71
C THR A 103 -5.57 -5.29 6.76
N ILE A 104 -5.04 -4.09 6.55
CA ILE A 104 -5.38 -2.87 7.30
C ILE A 104 -6.32 -2.01 6.46
N ILE A 105 -7.48 -1.68 7.01
CA ILE A 105 -8.42 -0.73 6.41
C ILE A 105 -8.02 0.69 6.81
N LYS A 106 -7.96 1.58 5.83
CA LYS A 106 -7.73 3.01 6.05
C LYS A 106 -8.82 3.84 5.35
N THR A 107 -9.12 5.01 5.87
CA THR A 107 -10.15 5.92 5.34
C THR A 107 -9.55 7.22 4.80
N THR A 108 -8.26 7.23 4.58
CA THR A 108 -7.50 8.36 4.02
C THR A 108 -6.15 7.85 3.50
N PHE A 109 -5.34 8.73 2.93
CA PHE A 109 -4.10 8.40 2.22
C PHE A 109 -3.07 7.64 3.07
N GLY A 110 -2.71 8.18 4.23
CA GLY A 110 -1.85 7.50 5.20
C GLY A 110 -2.67 6.71 6.23
N SER A 111 -2.13 5.62 6.75
CA SER A 111 -2.79 4.77 7.74
C SER A 111 -2.20 4.95 9.13
N THR A 112 -2.99 5.51 10.04
CA THR A 112 -2.62 5.57 11.46
C THR A 112 -2.58 4.18 12.10
N GLN A 113 -3.43 3.25 11.65
CA GLN A 113 -3.42 1.86 12.10
C GLN A 113 -2.12 1.16 11.71
N LEU A 114 -1.65 1.34 10.47
CA LEU A 114 -0.34 0.83 10.06
C LEU A 114 0.78 1.40 10.93
N MET A 115 0.72 2.70 11.25
CA MET A 115 1.73 3.33 12.10
C MET A 115 1.68 2.81 13.54
N ASN A 116 0.49 2.58 14.09
CA ASN A 116 0.35 1.95 15.40
C ASN A 116 0.98 0.56 15.44
N PHE A 117 0.72 -0.25 14.42
CA PHE A 117 1.36 -1.55 14.27
C PHE A 117 2.89 -1.42 14.17
N LEU A 118 3.40 -0.56 13.29
CA LEU A 118 4.84 -0.37 13.10
C LEU A 118 5.53 0.17 14.36
N ALA A 119 4.90 1.05 15.10
CA ALA A 119 5.45 1.56 16.35
C ALA A 119 5.61 0.47 17.43
N ARG A 120 4.71 -0.52 17.45
CA ARG A 120 4.79 -1.65 18.38
C ARG A 120 5.70 -2.77 17.88
N GLU A 121 5.53 -3.19 16.64
CA GLU A 121 6.10 -4.42 16.10
C GLU A 121 7.22 -4.18 15.09
N GLY A 122 7.40 -2.96 14.61
CA GLY A 122 8.35 -2.63 13.55
C GLY A 122 9.79 -3.05 13.86
N HIS A 123 10.19 -2.99 15.13
CA HIS A 123 11.52 -3.40 15.60
C HIS A 123 11.82 -4.90 15.42
N ASN A 124 10.81 -5.74 15.20
CA ASN A 124 10.97 -7.16 14.92
C ASN A 124 11.40 -7.44 13.47
N PHE A 125 11.33 -6.43 12.61
CA PHE A 125 11.75 -6.53 11.21
C PHE A 125 13.14 -5.94 11.01
N LYS A 126 13.91 -6.54 10.09
CA LYS A 126 15.24 -6.02 9.69
C LYS A 126 15.13 -4.96 8.60
N GLU A 127 14.04 -4.97 7.86
CA GLU A 127 13.78 -4.13 6.71
C GLU A 127 12.28 -4.07 6.45
N ILE A 128 11.80 -2.91 6.04
CA ILE A 128 10.41 -2.70 5.62
C ILE A 128 10.44 -2.17 4.19
N GLU A 129 9.72 -2.84 3.31
CA GLU A 129 9.60 -2.45 1.91
C GLU A 129 8.15 -2.09 1.58
N PHE A 130 7.99 -1.03 0.78
CA PHE A 130 6.69 -0.53 0.34
C PHE A 130 6.58 -0.62 -1.18
N CYS A 131 5.43 -1.07 -1.65
CA CYS A 131 5.04 -1.06 -3.06
C CYS A 131 3.54 -0.78 -3.20
N GLY A 132 3.06 -0.52 -4.41
CA GLY A 132 1.63 -0.35 -4.71
C GLY A 132 1.24 1.03 -5.22
N LEU A 133 0.03 1.47 -4.91
CA LEU A 133 -0.67 2.60 -5.51
C LEU A 133 -1.17 3.62 -4.47
N CYS A 134 -1.30 4.90 -4.83
CA CYS A 134 -0.49 5.55 -5.86
C CYS A 134 0.78 6.09 -5.21
N THR A 135 1.89 6.08 -5.96
CA THR A 135 3.22 6.50 -5.44
C THR A 135 3.17 7.87 -4.78
N ASP A 136 2.51 8.82 -5.43
CA ASP A 136 2.43 10.24 -5.07
C ASP A 136 1.34 10.56 -4.04
N ILE A 137 0.55 9.58 -3.62
CA ILE A 137 -0.54 9.77 -2.65
C ILE A 137 -0.37 8.80 -1.48
N CYS A 138 -0.90 7.58 -1.59
CA CYS A 138 -0.95 6.64 -0.47
C CYS A 138 0.44 6.06 -0.15
N VAL A 139 1.25 5.73 -1.16
CA VAL A 139 2.58 5.15 -0.92
C VAL A 139 3.48 6.15 -0.20
N VAL A 140 3.68 7.35 -0.73
CA VAL A 140 4.54 8.36 -0.10
C VAL A 140 4.07 8.73 1.29
N SER A 141 2.74 8.86 1.50
CA SER A 141 2.16 9.17 2.81
C SER A 141 2.54 8.11 3.85
N ASN A 142 2.34 6.84 3.54
CA ASN A 142 2.65 5.75 4.46
C ASN A 142 4.15 5.57 4.68
N VAL A 143 4.97 5.73 3.64
CA VAL A 143 6.43 5.64 3.73
C VAL A 143 7.01 6.71 4.66
N LEU A 144 6.56 7.96 4.52
CA LEU A 144 7.03 9.06 5.37
C LEU A 144 6.55 8.92 6.82
N MET A 145 5.31 8.47 7.02
CA MET A 145 4.80 8.16 8.36
C MET A 145 5.60 7.00 8.99
N ALA A 146 5.94 5.95 8.23
CA ALA A 146 6.77 4.85 8.71
C ALA A 146 8.18 5.32 9.10
N ARG A 147 8.79 6.23 8.32
CA ARG A 147 10.07 6.87 8.69
C ARG A 147 9.96 7.65 10.00
N ALA A 148 8.85 8.34 10.22
CA ALA A 148 8.63 9.07 11.48
C ALA A 148 8.44 8.12 12.68
N ALA A 149 7.74 6.99 12.48
CA ALA A 149 7.53 5.99 13.52
C ALA A 149 8.79 5.18 13.84
N LEU A 150 9.65 4.96 12.85
CA LEU A 150 10.84 4.10 12.92
C LEU A 150 12.06 4.83 12.32
N PRO A 151 12.65 5.80 13.02
CA PRO A 151 13.68 6.68 12.46
C PRO A 151 14.96 5.96 12.02
N ASP A 152 15.29 4.84 12.63
CA ASP A 152 16.52 4.07 12.36
C ASP A 152 16.27 2.81 11.49
N MET A 153 15.02 2.58 11.07
CA MET A 153 14.65 1.43 10.25
C MET A 153 15.13 1.60 8.80
N ARG A 154 15.62 0.51 8.22
CA ARG A 154 15.82 0.44 6.78
C ARG A 154 14.45 0.35 6.07
N ILE A 155 14.05 1.45 5.45
CA ILE A 155 12.80 1.54 4.69
C ILE A 155 13.15 1.67 3.21
N THR A 156 12.56 0.82 2.38
CA THR A 156 12.74 0.79 0.93
C THR A 156 11.41 1.08 0.22
N GLY A 157 11.45 1.94 -0.78
CA GLY A 157 10.39 2.11 -1.77
C GLY A 157 10.92 1.67 -3.13
N ASP A 158 10.32 0.63 -3.70
CA ASP A 158 10.75 0.12 -5.00
C ASP A 158 9.91 0.72 -6.12
N SER A 159 10.54 1.60 -6.93
CA SER A 159 9.85 2.36 -7.97
C SER A 159 9.25 1.48 -9.07
N SER A 160 9.81 0.30 -9.32
CA SER A 160 9.33 -0.63 -10.36
C SER A 160 8.05 -1.37 -9.97
N PHE A 161 7.67 -1.30 -8.70
CA PHE A 161 6.45 -1.88 -8.13
C PHE A 161 5.46 -0.82 -7.65
N CYS A 162 5.65 0.44 -8.09
CA CYS A 162 4.77 1.55 -7.77
C CYS A 162 4.37 2.31 -9.05
N ALA A 163 3.16 2.85 -9.07
CA ALA A 163 2.72 3.77 -10.11
C ALA A 163 2.06 4.99 -9.49
N GLY A 164 2.35 6.16 -10.03
CA GLY A 164 1.74 7.42 -9.62
C GLY A 164 0.55 7.81 -10.49
N THR A 165 -0.12 8.88 -10.11
CA THR A 165 -1.24 9.45 -10.88
C THR A 165 -0.76 10.01 -12.24
N THR A 166 0.44 10.55 -12.27
CA THR A 166 1.17 10.92 -13.50
C THR A 166 2.66 10.56 -13.35
N PRO A 167 3.42 10.46 -14.45
CA PRO A 167 4.86 10.25 -14.36
C PRO A 167 5.60 11.35 -13.58
N GLU A 168 5.16 12.60 -13.70
CA GLU A 168 5.73 13.74 -12.98
C GLU A 168 5.48 13.64 -11.48
N ALA A 169 4.26 13.33 -11.07
CA ALA A 169 3.88 13.17 -9.67
C ALA A 169 4.60 11.97 -9.04
N HIS A 170 4.68 10.83 -9.75
CA HIS A 170 5.47 9.67 -9.36
C HIS A 170 6.93 10.05 -9.08
N ASN A 171 7.61 10.71 -10.00
CA ASN A 171 9.01 11.10 -9.85
C ASN A 171 9.21 12.14 -8.72
N ALA A 172 8.27 13.05 -8.54
CA ALA A 172 8.30 14.01 -7.43
C ALA A 172 8.22 13.29 -6.07
N ALA A 173 7.31 12.32 -5.93
CA ALA A 173 7.19 11.51 -4.72
C ALA A 173 8.47 10.73 -4.42
N LEU A 174 9.06 10.06 -5.42
CA LEU A 174 10.34 9.37 -5.27
C LEU A 174 11.47 10.32 -4.83
N THR A 175 11.47 11.55 -5.32
CA THR A 175 12.44 12.57 -4.91
C THR A 175 12.24 12.96 -3.45
N VAL A 176 11.00 13.16 -2.99
CA VAL A 176 10.68 13.42 -1.58
C VAL A 176 11.12 12.26 -0.70
N MET A 177 10.81 11.03 -1.08
CA MET A 177 11.23 9.84 -0.33
C MET A 177 12.76 9.80 -0.16
N ARG A 178 13.54 10.02 -1.25
CA ARG A 178 15.01 10.06 -1.17
C ARG A 178 15.51 11.15 -0.21
N SER A 179 14.91 12.34 -0.27
CA SER A 179 15.25 13.45 0.62
C SER A 179 14.97 13.12 2.09
N CYS A 180 13.98 12.26 2.37
CA CYS A 180 13.64 11.75 3.69
C CYS A 180 14.38 10.45 4.05
N GLN A 181 15.48 10.15 3.37
CA GLN A 181 16.36 8.99 3.66
C GLN A 181 15.67 7.64 3.48
N ILE A 182 14.71 7.56 2.59
CA ILE A 182 14.14 6.29 2.11
C ILE A 182 15.05 5.74 1.01
N ASN A 183 15.36 4.46 1.09
CA ASN A 183 16.08 3.76 0.02
C ASN A 183 15.13 3.55 -1.16
N VAL A 184 15.25 4.37 -2.20
CA VAL A 184 14.43 4.27 -3.43
C VAL A 184 15.23 3.55 -4.51
N ILE A 185 14.75 2.38 -4.93
CA ILE A 185 15.35 1.51 -5.95
C ILE A 185 14.42 1.37 -7.15
#